data_017c7a0492085dd59782ad70744959a5
#
_entry.id   017c7a0492085dd59782ad70744959a5
#
_cell.length_a   1.000
_cell.length_b   1.000
_cell.length_c   1.000
_cell.angle_alpha   90.00
_cell.angle_beta   90.00
_cell.angle_gamma   90.00
#
_symmetry.space_group_name_H-M   'P 1'
#
loop_
_entity.id
_entity.type
_entity.pdbx_description
1 polymer ?
#
loop_
_entity_poly.entity_id
_entity_poly.type
_entity_poly.pdbx_seq_one_letter_code
_entity_poly.pdbx_strand_id
1 'polypeptide(L)'
;MSLDLTRTHFDQRLEFAIETGEEITQLGMCLISRMESGGVVTKVSAADSGEVFLGFAFALNESNAIKPIVEEALTVPAASPYTVQLAHTALVHTSHTDSSVRINRTLDADGVAADAEFSLGATASATTVANAVAATGVLTFHADDTGITFNAHYRYNLTVAEAEQTYYQRHIGNQGANAFLGQLTVGLGPGLVYTDQFDTQADFGAITTTAAAPVAVTTGAAGLLTVAGNGSKVGSVIHIPTAADPYLGVHIVAPNMSAA
;
A
#
# COMPACT_ATOMS: atom_id res chain seq x y z
N MET A 1 3.11 9.04 -12.18
CA MET A 1 4.53 9.07 -11.76
C MET A 1 4.62 10.15 -10.71
N SER A 2 5.01 9.80 -9.51
CA SER A 2 4.97 10.73 -8.36
C SER A 2 6.25 11.53 -8.13
N LEU A 3 7.30 11.26 -8.90
CA LEU A 3 8.58 11.96 -8.80
C LEU A 3 9.17 12.19 -10.21
N ASP A 4 9.52 13.43 -10.53
CA ASP A 4 10.26 13.73 -11.77
C ASP A 4 11.76 13.48 -11.56
N LEU A 5 12.19 12.30 -11.99
CA LEU A 5 13.57 11.85 -11.82
C LEU A 5 14.59 12.65 -12.64
N THR A 6 14.15 13.37 -13.66
CA THR A 6 15.07 14.15 -14.53
C THR A 6 15.49 15.47 -13.90
N ARG A 7 14.61 16.04 -13.06
CA ARG A 7 14.83 17.32 -12.37
C ARG A 7 15.14 17.15 -10.87
N THR A 8 14.97 15.93 -10.34
CA THR A 8 15.19 15.66 -8.91
C THR A 8 16.63 15.26 -8.64
N HIS A 9 17.28 15.97 -7.72
CA HIS A 9 18.64 15.71 -7.28
C HIS A 9 18.71 15.67 -5.76
N PHE A 10 19.17 14.54 -5.25
CA PHE A 10 19.50 14.37 -3.83
C PHE A 10 21.01 14.32 -3.66
N ASP A 11 21.50 14.91 -2.57
CA ASP A 11 22.90 14.81 -2.19
C ASP A 11 23.29 13.37 -1.85
N GLN A 12 22.37 12.66 -1.18
CA GLN A 12 22.57 11.27 -0.79
C GLN A 12 21.30 10.42 -1.03
N ARG A 13 21.52 9.14 -1.25
CA ARG A 13 20.48 8.11 -1.24
C ARG A 13 20.96 7.01 -0.32
N LEU A 14 20.21 6.78 0.74
CA LEU A 14 20.53 5.77 1.75
C LEU A 14 19.33 4.85 1.95
N GLU A 15 19.60 3.69 2.49
CA GLU A 15 18.57 2.70 2.82
C GLU A 15 18.25 2.79 4.31
N PHE A 16 16.97 2.82 4.61
CA PHE A 16 16.43 2.86 5.96
C PHE A 16 15.45 1.72 6.18
N ALA A 17 15.43 1.17 7.38
CA ALA A 17 14.39 0.25 7.81
C ALA A 17 13.03 0.94 7.77
N ILE A 18 11.99 0.21 7.42
CA ILE A 18 10.61 0.69 7.38
C ILE A 18 9.91 0.25 8.67
N GLU A 19 9.03 1.11 9.22
CA GLU A 19 8.16 0.75 10.35
C GLU A 19 7.30 -0.45 9.95
N THR A 20 7.19 -1.45 10.84
CA THR A 20 6.43 -2.67 10.57
C THR A 20 4.98 -2.36 10.20
N GLY A 21 4.55 -2.84 9.05
CA GLY A 21 3.20 -2.62 8.54
C GLY A 21 3.01 -1.34 7.74
N GLU A 22 4.05 -0.52 7.58
CA GLU A 22 3.99 0.70 6.77
C GLU A 22 4.11 0.39 5.28
N GLU A 23 3.23 0.98 4.48
CA GLU A 23 3.25 0.88 3.02
C GLU A 23 3.65 2.20 2.36
N ILE A 24 4.65 2.14 1.48
CA ILE A 24 5.09 3.25 0.65
C ILE A 24 4.63 3.00 -0.77
N THR A 25 3.52 3.60 -1.14
CA THR A 25 2.79 3.30 -2.39
C THR A 25 3.18 4.20 -3.55
N GLN A 26 3.84 5.33 -3.29
CA GLN A 26 4.21 6.28 -4.34
C GLN A 26 5.61 6.85 -4.12
N LEU A 27 6.35 7.02 -5.21
CA LEU A 27 7.62 7.73 -5.20
C LEU A 27 7.41 9.21 -4.85
N GLY A 28 8.34 9.79 -4.11
CA GLY A 28 8.27 11.19 -3.73
C GLY A 28 7.38 11.51 -2.53
N MET A 29 6.83 10.48 -1.85
CA MET A 29 6.17 10.68 -0.55
C MET A 29 7.16 11.16 0.49
N CYS A 30 6.74 12.08 1.35
CA CYS A 30 7.52 12.54 2.49
C CYS A 30 7.62 11.48 3.57
N LEU A 31 8.83 11.20 3.97
CA LEU A 31 9.16 10.23 5.01
C LEU A 31 9.71 10.93 6.24
N ILE A 32 9.37 10.37 7.39
CA ILE A 32 9.85 10.81 8.70
C ILE A 32 10.67 9.71 9.35
N SER A 33 11.56 10.09 10.25
CA SER A 33 12.28 9.15 11.11
C SER A 33 11.54 8.95 12.42
N ARG A 34 11.55 7.72 12.91
CA ARG A 34 11.03 7.34 14.22
C ARG A 34 12.02 6.42 14.92
N MET A 35 12.13 6.56 16.22
CA MET A 35 12.93 5.63 17.04
C MET A 35 12.09 4.47 17.51
N GLU A 36 12.52 3.26 17.21
CA GLU A 36 11.97 2.02 17.74
C GLU A 36 13.05 1.24 18.50
N SER A 37 12.66 0.16 19.17
CA SER A 37 13.57 -0.65 20.00
C SER A 37 14.77 -1.24 19.24
N GLY A 38 14.68 -1.31 17.90
CA GLY A 38 15.75 -1.82 17.03
C GLY A 38 16.60 -0.74 16.35
N GLY A 39 16.26 0.54 16.54
CA GLY A 39 16.95 1.66 15.88
C GLY A 39 16.00 2.66 15.22
N VAL A 40 16.53 3.41 14.25
CA VAL A 40 15.73 4.36 13.46
C VAL A 40 14.99 3.61 12.35
N VAL A 41 13.67 3.79 12.31
CA VAL A 41 12.81 3.34 11.22
C VAL A 41 12.22 4.53 10.47
N THR A 42 11.80 4.32 9.24
CA THR A 42 11.11 5.32 8.43
C THR A 42 9.64 4.97 8.26
N LYS A 43 8.81 5.98 8.17
CA LYS A 43 7.38 5.88 7.84
C LYS A 43 6.91 7.08 7.05
N VAL A 44 5.71 6.99 6.50
CA VAL A 44 5.03 8.11 5.85
C VAL A 44 4.65 9.18 6.87
N SER A 45 4.83 10.45 6.53
CA SER A 45 4.42 11.56 7.40
C SER A 45 2.91 11.57 7.64
N ALA A 46 2.51 11.78 8.88
CA ALA A 46 1.11 11.98 9.30
C ALA A 46 0.77 13.45 9.58
N ALA A 47 1.73 14.37 9.42
CA ALA A 47 1.63 15.79 9.76
C ALA A 47 1.53 16.07 11.27
N ASP A 48 2.03 15.17 12.09
CA ASP A 48 2.02 15.34 13.54
C ASP A 48 3.11 16.33 13.98
N SER A 49 2.82 17.07 15.04
CA SER A 49 3.83 17.93 15.69
C SER A 49 4.91 17.07 16.35
N GLY A 50 6.16 17.36 16.06
CA GLY A 50 7.31 16.60 16.60
C GLY A 50 7.84 15.52 15.67
N GLU A 51 7.24 15.33 14.50
CA GLU A 51 7.84 14.52 13.44
C GLU A 51 9.19 15.11 13.00
N VAL A 52 10.13 14.23 12.68
CA VAL A 52 11.43 14.64 12.12
C VAL A 52 11.47 14.21 10.66
N PHE A 53 11.43 15.17 9.75
CA PHE A 53 11.56 14.91 8.32
C PHE A 53 12.88 14.19 8.04
N LEU A 54 12.79 13.06 7.35
CA LEU A 54 13.96 12.28 6.95
C LEU A 54 14.34 12.54 5.49
N GLY A 55 13.38 12.40 4.58
CA GLY A 55 13.62 12.50 3.15
C GLY A 55 12.39 12.14 2.32
N PHE A 56 12.63 11.73 1.09
CA PHE A 56 11.60 11.33 0.13
C PHE A 56 11.76 9.88 -0.29
N ALA A 57 10.64 9.20 -0.45
CA ALA A 57 10.61 7.83 -0.96
C ALA A 57 11.17 7.76 -2.38
N PHE A 58 12.22 6.97 -2.57
CA PHE A 58 12.85 6.73 -3.86
C PHE A 58 12.65 5.29 -4.35
N ALA A 59 12.01 4.47 -3.56
CA ALA A 59 11.53 3.14 -3.87
C ALA A 59 10.12 2.95 -3.28
N LEU A 60 9.44 1.90 -3.72
CA LEU A 60 8.10 1.54 -3.24
C LEU A 60 8.21 0.34 -2.29
N ASN A 61 7.32 0.30 -1.32
CA ASN A 61 7.09 -0.85 -0.46
C ASN A 61 5.60 -1.17 -0.47
N GLU A 62 5.15 -1.77 -1.55
CA GLU A 62 3.76 -2.18 -1.74
C GLU A 62 3.62 -3.69 -1.53
N SER A 63 2.77 -4.09 -0.58
CA SER A 63 2.37 -5.49 -0.43
C SER A 63 1.54 -5.98 -1.61
N ASN A 64 0.88 -5.08 -2.33
CA ASN A 64 -0.05 -5.37 -3.42
C ASN A 64 0.60 -5.77 -4.77
N ALA A 65 1.92 -5.71 -4.90
CA ALA A 65 2.60 -6.01 -6.17
C ALA A 65 2.45 -7.49 -6.58
N ILE A 66 2.30 -8.40 -5.61
CA ILE A 66 2.06 -9.82 -5.86
C ILE A 66 0.74 -10.23 -5.21
N LYS A 67 -0.06 -10.90 -6.01
CA LYS A 67 -1.34 -11.50 -5.61
C LYS A 67 -1.22 -13.01 -5.79
N PRO A 68 -0.77 -13.75 -4.76
CA PRO A 68 -0.62 -15.19 -4.85
C PRO A 68 -1.92 -15.86 -5.25
N ILE A 69 -1.80 -16.95 -5.99
CA ILE A 69 -2.93 -17.84 -6.30
C ILE A 69 -2.90 -18.96 -5.29
N VAL A 70 -4.04 -19.23 -4.69
CA VAL A 70 -4.24 -20.31 -3.72
C VAL A 70 -5.36 -21.21 -4.20
N GLU A 71 -5.21 -22.50 -3.93
CA GLU A 71 -6.23 -23.50 -4.11
C GLU A 71 -6.44 -24.24 -2.80
N GLU A 72 -7.69 -24.33 -2.36
CA GLU A 72 -8.09 -25.03 -1.15
C GLU A 72 -9.26 -25.97 -1.42
N ALA A 73 -9.13 -27.20 -0.95
CA ALA A 73 -10.24 -28.16 -0.95
C ALA A 73 -11.01 -28.07 0.37
N LEU A 74 -12.28 -27.74 0.30
CA LEU A 74 -13.12 -27.38 1.44
C LEU A 74 -14.50 -28.06 1.34
N THR A 75 -15.20 -28.13 2.47
CA THR A 75 -16.55 -28.70 2.53
C THR A 75 -17.50 -27.72 3.23
N VAL A 76 -18.72 -27.57 2.71
CA VAL A 76 -19.76 -26.75 3.34
C VAL A 76 -20.19 -27.40 4.65
N PRO A 77 -20.21 -26.66 5.78
CA PRO A 77 -20.57 -27.19 7.09
C PRO A 77 -21.99 -27.75 7.13
N ALA A 78 -22.19 -28.79 7.95
CA ALA A 78 -23.48 -29.42 8.15
C ALA A 78 -24.51 -28.58 8.95
N ALA A 79 -24.05 -27.50 9.60
CA ALA A 79 -24.88 -26.66 10.46
C ALA A 79 -24.66 -25.16 10.16
N SER A 80 -25.69 -24.36 10.43
CA SER A 80 -25.64 -22.90 10.34
C SER A 80 -24.61 -22.32 11.33
N PRO A 81 -23.87 -21.27 10.93
CA PRO A 81 -23.91 -20.60 9.64
C PRO A 81 -23.18 -21.45 8.57
N TYR A 82 -23.75 -21.57 7.39
CA TYR A 82 -23.16 -22.32 6.27
C TYR A 82 -22.03 -21.53 5.64
N THR A 83 -21.02 -21.20 6.45
CA THR A 83 -19.88 -20.38 6.07
C THR A 83 -18.59 -21.18 6.13
N VAL A 84 -17.69 -20.92 5.19
CA VAL A 84 -16.37 -21.50 5.13
C VAL A 84 -15.34 -20.39 5.17
N GLN A 85 -14.38 -20.49 6.09
CA GLN A 85 -13.28 -19.57 6.17
C GLN A 85 -12.14 -20.05 5.27
N LEU A 86 -11.72 -19.21 4.33
CA LEU A 86 -10.51 -19.42 3.56
C LEU A 86 -9.25 -19.15 4.42
N ALA A 87 -8.13 -19.76 4.07
CA ALA A 87 -6.88 -19.59 4.79
C ALA A 87 -6.37 -18.14 4.77
N HIS A 88 -6.74 -17.38 3.74
CA HIS A 88 -6.33 -15.99 3.60
C HIS A 88 -7.52 -15.04 3.57
N THR A 89 -7.28 -13.83 4.07
CA THR A 89 -8.18 -12.68 4.02
C THR A 89 -7.77 -11.72 2.89
N ALA A 90 -8.39 -10.56 2.79
CA ALA A 90 -8.08 -9.54 1.80
C ALA A 90 -8.07 -10.07 0.35
N LEU A 91 -9.11 -10.81 -0.01
CA LEU A 91 -9.24 -11.41 -1.34
C LEU A 91 -9.25 -10.34 -2.45
N VAL A 92 -8.69 -10.68 -3.61
CA VAL A 92 -8.83 -9.86 -4.82
C VAL A 92 -10.25 -10.04 -5.36
N HIS A 93 -11.17 -9.27 -4.81
CA HIS A 93 -12.60 -9.31 -5.08
C HIS A 93 -13.17 -7.90 -4.92
N THR A 94 -13.46 -7.24 -6.03
CA THR A 94 -14.03 -5.88 -6.04
C THR A 94 -15.55 -5.95 -6.10
N SER A 95 -16.07 -6.93 -6.85
CA SER A 95 -17.50 -7.23 -6.99
C SER A 95 -17.68 -8.68 -7.40
N HIS A 96 -18.91 -9.18 -7.38
CA HIS A 96 -19.21 -10.56 -7.80
C HIS A 96 -18.89 -10.83 -9.28
N THR A 97 -18.83 -9.80 -10.10
CA THR A 97 -18.43 -9.86 -11.52
C THR A 97 -16.95 -9.58 -11.75
N ASP A 98 -16.30 -8.92 -10.80
CA ASP A 98 -14.88 -8.63 -10.82
C ASP A 98 -14.23 -9.27 -9.59
N SER A 99 -13.97 -10.55 -9.68
CA SER A 99 -13.45 -11.38 -8.61
C SER A 99 -12.42 -12.37 -9.14
N SER A 100 -11.38 -12.59 -8.36
CA SER A 100 -10.44 -13.68 -8.60
C SER A 100 -10.90 -15.01 -7.99
N VAL A 101 -11.98 -14.97 -7.20
CA VAL A 101 -12.52 -16.16 -6.51
C VAL A 101 -13.28 -17.02 -7.51
N ARG A 102 -12.94 -18.30 -7.55
CA ARG A 102 -13.64 -19.35 -8.29
C ARG A 102 -13.90 -20.51 -7.34
N ILE A 103 -15.10 -21.06 -7.39
CA ILE A 103 -15.54 -22.13 -6.49
C ILE A 103 -16.05 -23.27 -7.36
N ASN A 104 -15.22 -24.29 -7.51
CA ASN A 104 -15.53 -25.46 -8.32
C ASN A 104 -16.00 -26.60 -7.41
N ARG A 105 -17.24 -27.02 -7.56
CA ARG A 105 -17.78 -28.17 -6.83
C ARG A 105 -17.12 -29.45 -7.34
N THR A 106 -16.60 -30.25 -6.42
CA THR A 106 -15.94 -31.52 -6.74
C THR A 106 -16.80 -32.72 -6.38
N LEU A 107 -17.53 -32.64 -5.27
CA LEU A 107 -18.50 -33.64 -4.84
C LEU A 107 -19.81 -32.95 -4.45
N ASP A 108 -20.93 -33.59 -4.74
CA ASP A 108 -22.25 -33.21 -4.21
C ASP A 108 -22.40 -33.66 -2.75
N ALA A 109 -23.58 -33.41 -2.15
CA ALA A 109 -23.85 -33.77 -0.78
C ALA A 109 -23.89 -35.29 -0.53
N ASP A 110 -24.12 -36.08 -1.56
CA ASP A 110 -24.15 -37.53 -1.53
C ASP A 110 -22.76 -38.14 -1.81
N GLY A 111 -21.75 -37.31 -2.02
CA GLY A 111 -20.36 -37.72 -2.32
C GLY A 111 -20.18 -38.20 -3.77
N VAL A 112 -21.08 -37.84 -4.66
CA VAL A 112 -20.95 -38.14 -6.10
C VAL A 112 -20.18 -37.01 -6.77
N ALA A 113 -19.28 -37.37 -7.70
CA ALA A 113 -18.52 -36.41 -8.44
C ALA A 113 -19.41 -35.38 -9.16
N ALA A 114 -19.17 -34.12 -8.92
CA ALA A 114 -19.91 -33.01 -9.50
C ALA A 114 -18.92 -32.02 -10.10
N ASP A 115 -19.04 -31.74 -11.41
CA ASP A 115 -18.24 -30.75 -12.11
C ASP A 115 -19.13 -29.54 -12.42
N ALA A 116 -19.26 -28.67 -11.43
CA ALA A 116 -20.06 -27.46 -11.55
C ALA A 116 -19.45 -26.31 -10.76
N GLU A 117 -19.52 -25.11 -11.30
CA GLU A 117 -19.02 -23.89 -10.65
C GLU A 117 -20.15 -23.18 -9.91
N PHE A 118 -19.88 -22.70 -8.69
CA PHE A 118 -20.73 -21.72 -8.04
C PHE A 118 -20.40 -20.33 -8.61
N SER A 119 -21.41 -19.65 -9.11
CA SER A 119 -21.29 -18.22 -9.40
C SER A 119 -21.24 -17.42 -8.11
N LEU A 120 -20.66 -16.20 -8.16
CA LEU A 120 -20.64 -15.31 -7.01
C LEU A 120 -21.83 -14.36 -7.05
N GLY A 121 -22.46 -14.13 -5.90
CA GLY A 121 -23.58 -13.23 -5.75
C GLY A 121 -23.70 -12.66 -4.34
N ALA A 122 -24.50 -11.61 -4.16
CA ALA A 122 -24.74 -10.99 -2.86
C ALA A 122 -25.50 -11.89 -1.88
N THR A 123 -26.27 -12.84 -2.41
CA THR A 123 -27.06 -13.81 -1.63
C THR A 123 -26.80 -15.20 -2.16
N ALA A 124 -26.45 -16.12 -1.27
CA ALA A 124 -26.26 -17.51 -1.63
C ALA A 124 -27.58 -18.16 -2.08
N SER A 125 -27.51 -18.99 -3.12
CA SER A 125 -28.65 -19.80 -3.63
C SER A 125 -28.20 -21.23 -3.82
N ALA A 126 -29.10 -22.16 -3.50
CA ALA A 126 -28.84 -23.59 -3.54
C ALA A 126 -28.18 -24.04 -4.86
N THR A 127 -27.06 -24.74 -4.74
CA THR A 127 -26.25 -25.36 -5.80
C THR A 127 -25.70 -24.46 -6.90
N THR A 128 -25.94 -23.13 -6.83
CA THR A 128 -25.64 -22.23 -7.94
C THR A 128 -24.86 -20.96 -7.55
N VAL A 129 -25.13 -20.38 -6.38
CA VAL A 129 -24.56 -19.09 -5.97
C VAL A 129 -23.97 -19.17 -4.58
N ALA A 130 -22.71 -18.75 -4.43
CA ALA A 130 -22.06 -18.48 -3.16
C ALA A 130 -21.78 -16.98 -3.00
N ASN A 131 -21.69 -16.51 -1.75
CA ASN A 131 -21.25 -15.15 -1.44
C ASN A 131 -19.83 -15.19 -0.94
N ALA A 132 -18.98 -14.27 -1.41
CA ALA A 132 -17.60 -14.09 -0.95
C ALA A 132 -17.43 -12.71 -0.32
N VAL A 133 -16.84 -12.67 0.87
CA VAL A 133 -16.51 -11.42 1.57
C VAL A 133 -15.01 -11.18 1.49
N ALA A 134 -14.61 -10.21 0.68
CA ALA A 134 -13.21 -9.93 0.38
C ALA A 134 -12.35 -9.68 1.63
N ALA A 135 -12.81 -8.82 2.53
CA ALA A 135 -12.04 -8.40 3.70
C ALA A 135 -11.75 -9.54 4.69
N THR A 136 -12.67 -10.49 4.81
CA THR A 136 -12.58 -11.57 5.81
C THR A 136 -12.20 -12.92 5.22
N GLY A 137 -12.27 -13.10 3.91
CA GLY A 137 -12.05 -14.40 3.27
C GLY A 137 -13.16 -15.43 3.58
N VAL A 138 -14.36 -14.97 3.96
CA VAL A 138 -15.50 -15.86 4.27
C VAL A 138 -16.30 -16.12 3.01
N LEU A 139 -16.56 -17.38 2.74
CA LEU A 139 -17.55 -17.85 1.75
C LEU A 139 -18.84 -18.22 2.48
N THR A 140 -19.98 -17.80 1.97
CA THR A 140 -21.32 -18.15 2.49
C THR A 140 -22.09 -18.94 1.45
N PHE A 141 -22.66 -20.06 1.86
CA PHE A 141 -23.43 -20.98 1.05
C PHE A 141 -24.89 -21.04 1.48
N HIS A 142 -25.74 -21.63 0.66
CA HIS A 142 -27.13 -21.93 1.01
C HIS A 142 -27.21 -23.14 1.95
N ALA A 143 -28.28 -23.25 2.71
CA ALA A 143 -28.49 -24.38 3.62
C ALA A 143 -28.53 -25.75 2.89
N ASP A 144 -29.06 -25.78 1.67
CA ASP A 144 -29.12 -26.99 0.85
C ASP A 144 -27.77 -27.43 0.27
N ASP A 145 -26.74 -26.62 0.41
CA ASP A 145 -25.36 -26.93 -0.04
C ASP A 145 -24.54 -27.70 1.01
N THR A 146 -25.18 -28.05 2.12
CA THR A 146 -24.55 -28.81 3.21
C THR A 146 -23.87 -30.07 2.71
N GLY A 147 -22.61 -30.28 3.10
CA GLY A 147 -21.81 -31.46 2.73
C GLY A 147 -21.19 -31.42 1.33
N ILE A 148 -21.50 -30.43 0.51
CA ILE A 148 -20.86 -30.25 -0.80
C ILE A 148 -19.35 -29.98 -0.57
N THR A 149 -18.50 -30.72 -1.30
CA THR A 149 -17.05 -30.48 -1.35
C THR A 149 -16.70 -29.70 -2.61
N PHE A 150 -15.83 -28.72 -2.46
CA PHE A 150 -15.42 -27.83 -3.54
C PHE A 150 -13.96 -27.44 -3.45
N ASN A 151 -13.36 -27.03 -4.56
CA ASN A 151 -12.08 -26.36 -4.62
C ASN A 151 -12.32 -24.86 -4.78
N ALA A 152 -11.77 -24.08 -3.86
CA ALA A 152 -11.71 -22.63 -3.95
C ALA A 152 -10.37 -22.22 -4.55
N HIS A 153 -10.40 -21.52 -5.69
CA HIS A 153 -9.25 -20.88 -6.31
C HIS A 153 -9.41 -19.38 -6.14
N TYR A 154 -8.40 -18.71 -5.60
CA TYR A 154 -8.50 -17.26 -5.39
C TYR A 154 -7.13 -16.60 -5.35
N ARG A 155 -7.14 -15.29 -5.47
CA ARG A 155 -5.97 -14.44 -5.19
C ARG A 155 -6.27 -13.57 -3.98
N TYR A 156 -5.24 -13.26 -3.21
CA TYR A 156 -5.35 -12.36 -2.08
C TYR A 156 -4.22 -11.33 -2.09
N ASN A 157 -4.42 -10.22 -1.40
CA ASN A 157 -3.39 -9.22 -1.19
C ASN A 157 -2.54 -9.65 0.01
N LEU A 158 -1.22 -9.74 -0.21
CA LEU A 158 -0.27 -10.01 0.88
C LEU A 158 -0.28 -8.86 1.88
N THR A 159 -0.10 -9.18 3.14
CA THR A 159 0.35 -8.21 4.13
C THR A 159 1.80 -7.81 3.84
N VAL A 160 2.25 -6.66 4.37
CA VAL A 160 3.65 -6.21 4.23
C VAL A 160 4.61 -7.30 4.73
N ALA A 161 4.34 -7.89 5.89
CA ALA A 161 5.17 -8.94 6.47
C ALA A 161 5.24 -10.22 5.60
N GLU A 162 4.12 -10.64 5.02
CA GLU A 162 4.09 -11.79 4.10
C GLU A 162 4.84 -11.48 2.79
N ALA A 163 4.69 -10.25 2.28
CA ALA A 163 5.40 -9.80 1.09
C ALA A 163 6.91 -9.81 1.32
N GLU A 164 7.38 -9.25 2.42
CA GLU A 164 8.78 -9.24 2.83
C GLU A 164 9.33 -10.67 2.92
N GLN A 165 8.63 -11.57 3.61
CA GLN A 165 9.05 -12.97 3.75
C GLN A 165 9.08 -13.70 2.41
N THR A 166 8.07 -13.51 1.55
CA THR A 166 7.97 -14.17 0.25
C THR A 166 9.08 -13.72 -0.69
N TYR A 167 9.40 -12.44 -0.70
CA TYR A 167 10.44 -11.87 -1.55
C TYR A 167 11.84 -12.20 -1.05
N TYR A 168 12.05 -12.15 0.25
CA TYR A 168 13.32 -12.56 0.84
C TYR A 168 13.70 -13.99 0.45
N GLN A 169 12.75 -14.91 0.48
CA GLN A 169 13.00 -16.30 0.09
C GLN A 169 13.29 -16.48 -1.41
N ARG A 170 12.73 -15.63 -2.28
CA ARG A 170 12.87 -15.76 -3.73
C ARG A 170 14.06 -15.01 -4.32
N HIS A 171 14.54 -13.97 -3.66
CA HIS A 171 15.48 -13.02 -4.24
C HIS A 171 16.77 -12.84 -3.45
N ILE A 172 17.19 -13.86 -2.69
CA ILE A 172 18.52 -13.86 -2.07
C ILE A 172 19.57 -13.64 -3.18
N GLY A 173 20.15 -12.44 -3.22
CA GLY A 173 21.19 -12.06 -4.18
C GLY A 173 20.76 -11.05 -5.28
N ASN A 174 19.53 -10.58 -5.29
CA ASN A 174 19.10 -9.57 -6.27
C ASN A 174 19.07 -8.18 -5.65
N GLN A 175 19.94 -7.29 -6.10
CA GLN A 175 20.14 -5.95 -5.55
C GLN A 175 18.93 -5.00 -5.70
N GLY A 176 17.89 -5.37 -6.45
CA GLY A 176 16.63 -4.63 -6.54
C GLY A 176 15.63 -4.97 -5.43
N ALA A 177 15.99 -5.86 -4.50
CA ALA A 177 15.08 -6.43 -3.51
C ALA A 177 15.11 -5.69 -2.15
N ASN A 178 15.79 -4.56 -2.02
CA ASN A 178 15.98 -3.92 -0.72
C ASN A 178 14.67 -3.43 -0.11
N ALA A 179 13.72 -2.97 -0.92
CA ALA A 179 12.38 -2.62 -0.45
C ALA A 179 11.64 -3.82 0.16
N PHE A 180 11.92 -5.03 -0.32
CA PHE A 180 11.30 -6.27 0.16
C PHE A 180 11.99 -6.88 1.40
N LEU A 181 13.05 -6.26 1.86
CA LEU A 181 13.77 -6.64 3.09
C LEU A 181 13.40 -5.73 4.28
N GLY A 182 12.29 -5.02 4.20
CA GLY A 182 11.93 -4.01 5.20
C GLY A 182 12.86 -2.80 5.17
N GLN A 183 13.53 -2.57 4.04
CA GLN A 183 14.38 -1.39 3.82
C GLN A 183 13.91 -0.62 2.60
N LEU A 184 13.99 0.69 2.68
CA LEU A 184 13.58 1.62 1.63
C LEU A 184 14.73 2.55 1.27
N THR A 185 14.93 2.75 -0.03
CA THR A 185 15.82 3.80 -0.51
C THR A 185 15.17 5.17 -0.32
N VAL A 186 15.81 6.02 0.45
CA VAL A 186 15.36 7.38 0.77
C VAL A 186 16.31 8.39 0.17
N GLY A 187 15.75 9.36 -0.56
CA GLY A 187 16.48 10.52 -1.05
C GLY A 187 16.60 11.55 0.06
N LEU A 188 17.83 11.89 0.43
CA LEU A 188 18.16 12.81 1.52
C LEU A 188 18.65 14.15 0.98
N GLY A 189 18.28 15.26 1.68
CA GLY A 189 18.76 16.61 1.36
C GLY A 189 20.15 16.91 1.92
N PRO A 190 20.73 18.08 1.54
CA PRO A 190 20.14 19.10 0.66
C PRO A 190 19.97 18.65 -0.79
N GLY A 191 19.06 19.29 -1.51
CA GLY A 191 18.80 18.92 -2.89
C GLY A 191 17.58 19.60 -3.50
N LEU A 192 17.20 19.14 -4.68
CA LEU A 192 16.02 19.59 -5.41
C LEU A 192 15.09 18.41 -5.62
N VAL A 193 13.82 18.58 -5.30
CA VAL A 193 12.77 17.59 -5.54
C VAL A 193 11.68 18.19 -6.39
N TYR A 194 11.24 17.44 -7.40
CA TYR A 194 10.04 17.72 -8.20
C TYR A 194 9.10 16.54 -8.05
N THR A 195 8.00 16.76 -7.32
CA THR A 195 7.03 15.71 -6.97
C THR A 195 5.59 16.17 -7.19
N ASP A 196 4.71 15.24 -7.50
CA ASP A 196 3.25 15.44 -7.51
C ASP A 196 2.60 15.05 -6.16
N GLN A 197 3.42 14.66 -5.16
CA GLN A 197 2.98 14.30 -3.83
C GLN A 197 2.84 15.56 -2.95
N PHE A 198 1.80 16.34 -3.18
CA PHE A 198 1.48 17.53 -2.39
C PHE A 198 -0.04 17.65 -2.18
N ASP A 199 -0.42 18.32 -1.10
CA ASP A 199 -1.81 18.60 -0.81
C ASP A 199 -2.38 19.59 -1.86
N THR A 200 -3.30 19.11 -2.68
CA THR A 200 -3.93 19.92 -3.74
C THR A 200 -4.81 21.04 -3.19
N GLN A 201 -5.18 20.98 -1.92
CA GLN A 201 -5.92 22.06 -1.24
C GLN A 201 -4.97 23.11 -0.62
N ALA A 202 -3.67 22.80 -0.54
CA ALA A 202 -2.69 23.79 -0.14
C ALA A 202 -2.62 24.89 -1.21
N ASP A 203 -2.67 26.13 -0.76
CA ASP A 203 -2.72 27.29 -1.65
C ASP A 203 -1.32 27.62 -2.22
N PHE A 204 -0.76 26.69 -3.00
CA PHE A 204 0.45 26.94 -3.77
C PHE A 204 0.23 28.03 -4.84
N GLY A 205 -1.02 28.27 -5.25
CA GLY A 205 -1.40 29.32 -6.23
C GLY A 205 -1.39 30.73 -5.66
N ALA A 206 -1.55 30.90 -4.33
CA ALA A 206 -1.40 32.20 -3.66
C ALA A 206 0.07 32.60 -3.45
N ILE A 207 1.03 31.71 -3.74
CA ILE A 207 2.45 32.05 -3.76
C ILE A 207 2.68 32.95 -4.96
N THR A 208 2.48 34.24 -4.77
CA THR A 208 2.77 35.22 -5.80
C THR A 208 4.28 35.43 -5.93
N THR A 209 4.74 35.67 -7.16
CA THR A 209 6.14 35.99 -7.48
C THR A 209 6.69 37.23 -6.76
N THR A 210 5.85 37.89 -5.96
CA THR A 210 6.18 39.07 -5.14
C THR A 210 6.45 38.74 -3.67
N ALA A 211 6.41 37.45 -3.28
CA ALA A 211 6.79 37.06 -1.92
C ALA A 211 8.24 37.44 -1.66
N ALA A 212 8.48 38.32 -0.69
CA ALA A 212 9.82 38.80 -0.31
C ALA A 212 10.69 37.72 0.34
N ALA A 213 10.14 36.54 0.58
CA ALA A 213 10.83 35.39 1.16
C ALA A 213 10.35 34.08 0.50
N PRO A 214 11.20 33.05 0.42
CA PRO A 214 10.79 31.74 -0.05
C PRO A 214 9.66 31.17 0.81
N VAL A 215 8.62 30.62 0.17
CA VAL A 215 7.54 29.96 0.90
C VAL A 215 8.02 28.62 1.43
N ALA A 216 7.88 28.45 2.74
CA ALA A 216 8.26 27.22 3.40
C ALA A 216 7.27 26.08 3.06
N VAL A 217 7.81 24.88 2.88
CA VAL A 217 7.08 23.63 2.70
C VAL A 217 7.31 22.78 3.93
N THR A 218 6.24 22.17 4.41
CA THR A 218 6.24 21.23 5.54
C THR A 218 5.71 19.87 5.13
N THR A 219 5.93 18.85 5.95
CA THR A 219 5.30 17.54 5.80
C THR A 219 3.80 17.68 6.11
N GLY A 220 2.98 17.03 5.29
CA GLY A 220 1.54 16.91 5.46
C GLY A 220 1.12 15.46 5.73
N ALA A 221 -0.17 15.24 5.88
CA ALA A 221 -0.74 13.92 6.09
C ALA A 221 -0.49 13.01 4.87
N ALA A 222 -0.43 11.70 5.11
CA ALA A 222 -0.23 10.68 4.07
C ALA A 222 1.01 10.90 3.19
N GLY A 223 2.08 11.46 3.74
CA GLY A 223 3.32 11.71 3.02
C GLY A 223 3.25 12.85 2.00
N LEU A 224 2.21 13.66 1.99
CA LEU A 224 2.09 14.81 1.10
C LEU A 224 2.91 15.99 1.60
N LEU A 225 3.26 16.89 0.69
CA LEU A 225 3.80 18.21 1.01
C LEU A 225 2.67 19.22 1.19
N THR A 226 2.82 20.16 2.11
CA THR A 226 1.86 21.25 2.32
C THR A 226 2.57 22.55 2.70
N VAL A 227 1.90 23.68 2.57
CA VAL A 227 2.40 25.01 3.00
C VAL A 227 1.77 25.47 4.31
N ALA A 228 0.74 24.79 4.78
CA ALA A 228 -0.05 25.21 5.94
C ALA A 228 -0.05 24.18 7.10
N GLY A 229 0.81 23.16 7.04
CA GLY A 229 0.81 22.07 8.01
C GLY A 229 1.61 22.35 9.27
N ASN A 230 1.31 21.56 10.32
CA ASN A 230 2.05 21.55 11.58
C ASN A 230 3.26 20.57 11.54
N GLY A 231 3.49 19.95 10.38
CA GLY A 231 4.57 18.99 10.20
C GLY A 231 5.96 19.62 10.16
N SER A 232 6.96 18.79 10.01
CA SER A 232 8.35 19.20 9.92
C SER A 232 8.62 20.05 8.69
N LYS A 233 9.48 21.05 8.83
CA LYS A 233 9.94 21.85 7.71
C LYS A 233 10.79 20.99 6.77
N VAL A 234 10.42 20.97 5.49
CA VAL A 234 11.10 20.25 4.42
C VAL A 234 12.06 21.16 3.66
N GLY A 235 11.57 22.34 3.27
CA GLY A 235 12.34 23.23 2.44
C GLY A 235 11.56 24.46 1.99
N SER A 236 11.82 24.92 0.78
CA SER A 236 11.17 26.09 0.19
C SER A 236 10.71 25.79 -1.24
N VAL A 237 9.56 26.33 -1.62
CA VAL A 237 9.04 26.25 -2.99
C VAL A 237 9.97 26.96 -3.96
N ILE A 238 10.31 26.29 -5.05
CA ILE A 238 11.07 26.87 -6.18
C ILE A 238 10.33 26.78 -7.50
N HIS A 239 9.32 25.90 -7.58
CA HIS A 239 8.45 25.78 -8.74
C HIS A 239 7.04 25.44 -8.29
N ILE A 240 6.05 26.19 -8.82
CA ILE A 240 4.62 26.01 -8.51
C ILE A 240 4.00 25.11 -9.58
N PRO A 241 3.20 24.10 -9.21
CA PRO A 241 2.52 23.25 -10.17
C PRO A 241 1.59 24.04 -11.10
N THR A 242 1.57 23.67 -12.37
CA THR A 242 0.68 24.22 -13.39
C THR A 242 0.00 23.08 -14.16
N ALA A 243 -1.01 23.40 -14.97
CA ALA A 243 -1.63 22.39 -15.85
C ALA A 243 -0.67 21.79 -16.86
N ALA A 244 0.38 22.53 -17.26
CA ALA A 244 1.40 22.07 -18.20
C ALA A 244 2.56 21.34 -17.50
N ASP A 245 2.81 21.65 -16.24
CA ASP A 245 3.83 21.02 -15.40
C ASP A 245 3.24 20.75 -14.01
N PRO A 246 2.78 19.51 -13.75
CA PRO A 246 2.02 19.21 -12.53
C PRO A 246 2.92 19.01 -11.30
N TYR A 247 4.23 19.15 -11.42
CA TYR A 247 5.15 18.92 -10.32
C TYR A 247 5.40 20.16 -9.47
N LEU A 248 5.36 20.00 -8.15
CA LEU A 248 5.84 20.97 -7.19
C LEU A 248 7.37 20.83 -7.08
N GLY A 249 8.11 21.91 -7.34
CA GLY A 249 9.55 21.96 -7.12
C GLY A 249 9.88 22.50 -5.72
N VAL A 250 10.69 21.77 -4.99
CA VAL A 250 11.12 22.11 -3.63
C VAL A 250 12.65 22.07 -3.53
N HIS A 251 13.22 23.13 -3.01
CA HIS A 251 14.61 23.13 -2.53
C HIS A 251 14.63 22.62 -1.09
N ILE A 252 15.20 21.45 -0.90
CA ILE A 252 15.32 20.82 0.42
C ILE A 252 16.49 21.49 1.14
N VAL A 253 16.21 22.01 2.32
CA VAL A 253 17.26 22.40 3.27
C VAL A 253 17.64 21.15 4.05
N ALA A 254 18.92 20.98 4.38
CA ALA A 254 19.38 19.85 5.19
C ALA A 254 18.42 19.63 6.39
N PRO A 255 18.03 18.38 6.68
CA PRO A 255 17.17 18.11 7.81
C PRO A 255 17.80 18.76 9.04
N ASN A 256 17.04 19.62 9.72
CA ASN A 256 17.44 20.12 11.02
C ASN A 256 17.47 18.89 11.96
N MET A 257 18.59 18.23 12.01
CA MET A 257 18.96 17.37 13.13
C MET A 257 19.21 18.29 14.32
N SER A 258 18.18 19.00 14.74
CA SER A 258 18.19 19.70 16.01
C SER A 258 18.22 18.61 17.06
N ALA A 259 19.41 18.41 17.61
CA ALA A 259 19.56 17.64 18.82
C ALA A 259 18.59 18.24 19.87
N ALA A 260 17.68 17.39 20.37
CA ALA A 260 16.87 17.69 21.53
C ALA A 260 17.78 17.91 22.75
#